data_bc12a4c15b0dceea10766ab542de8690
#
_entry.id   bc12a4c15b0dceea10766ab542de8690
#
_cell.length_a   1.000
_cell.length_b   1.000
_cell.length_c   1.000
_cell.angle_alpha   90.00
_cell.angle_beta   90.00
_cell.angle_gamma   90.00
#
_symmetry.space_group_name_H-M   'P 1'
#
loop_
_entity.id
_entity.type
_entity.pdbx_description
1 polymer ?
#
loop_
_entity_poly.entity_id
_entity_poly.type
_entity_poly.pdbx_seq_one_letter_code
_entity_poly.pdbx_strand_id
1 'polypeptide(L)'
;MTDPGNSLRIEPQPWMVESATLAVLDALAAVGVVARFVGGSVRDALLGRPIGDIDIATPAPPQRVMELLEKRGIKVVPTGLAHGTVTAIAGTPPRHFEITTLRRDVETYGRRARVVFDADWAADAARRDFTINAIFLDPDGTLHDPVGGLADLRACRVRFVGDPATRIAEDVLRILRYYRFEARFGSGLGDPPARAACRAMANLLPNLSAERVAQELVKLLDASDPVPALRMMQEDAVLSVILQEARRLDRLQHMIAIEPEPDPLRRLAALIEVDGPAAGAIAERLRFSNAWRDRLEGLAVPWPLDPRADDRAQRRALYRLGAERYRDLALLQAAEGSVSRERLAELLAIARDWTPPVFPIAGRDITALGIPPGPRVGRLLDAVHFWWETGDFIADRAACLAYLQGLPPPPY
;
A
#
# COMPACT_ATOMS: atom_id res chain seq x y z
N MET A 1 -31.99 -23.83 14.91
CA MET A 1 -31.40 -24.95 15.71
C MET A 1 -30.23 -25.45 14.93
N THR A 2 -29.03 -25.03 15.26
CA THR A 2 -27.77 -25.49 14.68
C THR A 2 -27.35 -26.74 15.47
N ASP A 3 -27.06 -27.80 14.76
CA ASP A 3 -26.59 -29.09 15.30
C ASP A 3 -25.26 -28.86 16.08
N PRO A 4 -25.17 -29.22 17.38
CA PRO A 4 -23.97 -28.96 18.20
C PRO A 4 -22.82 -29.94 17.89
N GLY A 5 -22.91 -30.78 16.85
CA GLY A 5 -21.98 -31.89 16.58
C GLY A 5 -20.88 -31.66 15.52
N ASN A 6 -20.88 -30.57 14.79
CA ASN A 6 -19.90 -30.36 13.72
C ASN A 6 -19.21 -28.98 13.85
N SER A 7 -18.48 -28.78 14.97
CA SER A 7 -17.60 -27.63 15.09
C SER A 7 -16.49 -27.75 14.03
N LEU A 8 -16.50 -26.86 13.03
CA LEU A 8 -15.41 -26.78 12.05
C LEU A 8 -14.11 -26.51 12.81
N ARG A 9 -13.12 -27.38 12.63
CA ARG A 9 -11.82 -27.26 13.30
C ARG A 9 -10.71 -27.28 12.25
N ILE A 10 -9.71 -26.45 12.44
CA ILE A 10 -8.47 -26.48 11.66
C ILE A 10 -7.32 -26.95 12.54
N GLU A 11 -6.31 -27.54 11.92
CA GLU A 11 -5.06 -27.82 12.63
C GLU A 11 -4.43 -26.52 13.14
N PRO A 12 -3.91 -26.49 14.39
CA PRO A 12 -3.21 -25.33 14.90
C PRO A 12 -2.07 -24.90 13.95
N GLN A 13 -2.12 -23.64 13.53
CA GLN A 13 -1.12 -23.10 12.63
C GLN A 13 0.18 -22.74 13.38
N PRO A 14 1.35 -22.73 12.72
CA PRO A 14 2.62 -22.44 13.38
C PRO A 14 2.60 -21.16 14.23
N TRP A 15 2.01 -20.09 13.73
CA TRP A 15 1.90 -18.81 14.43
C TRP A 15 1.04 -18.86 15.71
N MET A 16 0.10 -19.81 15.81
CA MET A 16 -0.76 -20.01 17.00
C MET A 16 0.01 -20.64 18.15
N VAL A 17 0.99 -21.48 17.83
CA VAL A 17 1.78 -22.25 18.80
C VAL A 17 3.17 -21.67 19.05
N GLU A 18 3.52 -20.53 18.46
CA GLU A 18 4.73 -19.78 18.76
C GLU A 18 4.75 -19.35 20.23
N SER A 19 5.93 -19.37 20.84
CA SER A 19 6.13 -19.02 22.26
C SER A 19 5.55 -17.65 22.64
N ALA A 20 5.67 -16.67 21.75
CA ALA A 20 5.11 -15.33 21.96
C ALA A 20 3.58 -15.34 22.00
N THR A 21 2.95 -16.08 21.09
CA THR A 21 1.49 -16.22 21.04
C THR A 21 0.96 -16.97 22.26
N LEU A 22 1.60 -18.08 22.61
CA LEU A 22 1.23 -18.85 23.81
C LEU A 22 1.37 -18.02 25.08
N ALA A 23 2.45 -17.26 25.23
CA ALA A 23 2.67 -16.39 26.41
C ALA A 23 1.54 -15.37 26.60
N VAL A 24 1.05 -14.77 25.48
CA VAL A 24 -0.07 -13.83 25.52
C VAL A 24 -1.38 -14.54 25.89
N LEU A 25 -1.65 -15.67 25.26
CA LEU A 25 -2.88 -16.46 25.53
C LEU A 25 -2.89 -17.01 26.96
N ASP A 26 -1.76 -17.55 27.45
CA ASP A 26 -1.63 -18.08 28.81
C ASP A 26 -1.79 -17.00 29.89
N ALA A 27 -1.34 -15.76 29.60
CA ALA A 27 -1.55 -14.64 30.50
C ALA A 27 -3.04 -14.32 30.70
N LEU A 28 -3.84 -14.39 29.62
CA LEU A 28 -5.29 -14.19 29.65
C LEU A 28 -6.01 -15.40 30.26
N ALA A 29 -5.65 -16.60 29.88
CA ALA A 29 -6.27 -17.85 30.33
C ALA A 29 -6.04 -18.14 31.82
N ALA A 30 -4.98 -17.64 32.44
CA ALA A 30 -4.62 -17.88 33.84
C ALA A 30 -5.71 -17.53 34.86
N VAL A 31 -6.66 -16.67 34.50
CA VAL A 31 -7.80 -16.26 35.32
C VAL A 31 -9.14 -16.56 34.65
N GLY A 32 -9.16 -17.51 33.71
CA GLY A 32 -10.40 -17.95 33.02
C GLY A 32 -10.91 -16.96 31.96
N VAL A 33 -10.09 -16.01 31.50
CA VAL A 33 -10.46 -15.08 30.42
C VAL A 33 -10.42 -15.82 29.09
N VAL A 34 -11.54 -15.86 28.38
CA VAL A 34 -11.63 -16.42 27.02
C VAL A 34 -10.99 -15.43 26.04
N ALA A 35 -10.11 -15.93 25.18
CA ALA A 35 -9.50 -15.18 24.11
C ALA A 35 -9.58 -15.96 22.80
N ARG A 36 -9.95 -15.30 21.71
CA ARG A 36 -10.04 -15.87 20.36
C ARG A 36 -9.28 -15.02 19.37
N PHE A 37 -8.61 -15.65 18.44
CA PHE A 37 -8.11 -14.97 17.26
C PHE A 37 -9.29 -14.52 16.39
N VAL A 38 -9.12 -13.40 15.65
CA VAL A 38 -10.19 -12.84 14.83
C VAL A 38 -9.63 -11.99 13.68
N GLY A 39 -10.48 -11.63 12.74
CA GLY A 39 -10.13 -10.63 11.73
C GLY A 39 -9.17 -11.12 10.65
N GLY A 40 -8.17 -10.29 10.36
CA GLY A 40 -7.21 -10.55 9.29
C GLY A 40 -6.40 -11.81 9.47
N SER A 41 -5.92 -12.07 10.68
CA SER A 41 -5.10 -13.23 10.99
C SER A 41 -5.85 -14.56 10.74
N VAL A 42 -7.12 -14.66 11.15
CA VAL A 42 -7.94 -15.86 10.93
C VAL A 42 -8.26 -16.06 9.44
N ARG A 43 -8.69 -14.99 8.76
CA ARG A 43 -8.97 -15.03 7.32
C ARG A 43 -7.74 -15.47 6.52
N ASP A 44 -6.58 -14.85 6.78
CA ASP A 44 -5.36 -15.12 6.03
C ASP A 44 -4.80 -16.50 6.33
N ALA A 45 -4.94 -17.00 7.58
CA ALA A 45 -4.66 -18.40 7.94
C ALA A 45 -5.51 -19.39 7.16
N LEU A 46 -6.83 -19.15 7.06
CA LEU A 46 -7.75 -20.00 6.30
C LEU A 46 -7.45 -20.01 4.79
N LEU A 47 -6.82 -18.97 4.27
CA LEU A 47 -6.38 -18.85 2.88
C LEU A 47 -4.93 -19.33 2.64
N GLY A 48 -4.22 -19.79 3.69
CA GLY A 48 -2.81 -20.19 3.58
C GLY A 48 -1.87 -19.01 3.25
N ARG A 49 -2.25 -17.80 3.61
CA ARG A 49 -1.46 -16.58 3.37
C ARG A 49 -0.56 -16.27 4.59
N PRO A 50 0.55 -15.55 4.40
CA PRO A 50 1.36 -15.07 5.51
C PRO A 50 0.56 -14.22 6.49
N ILE A 51 0.78 -14.43 7.80
CA ILE A 51 0.12 -13.69 8.87
C ILE A 51 1.00 -12.52 9.28
N GLY A 52 0.42 -11.32 9.24
CA GLY A 52 1.02 -10.09 9.79
C GLY A 52 0.72 -9.95 11.29
N ASP A 53 -0.01 -8.90 11.64
CA ASP A 53 -0.46 -8.66 13.01
C ASP A 53 -1.50 -9.69 13.44
N ILE A 54 -1.47 -10.06 14.71
CA ILE A 54 -2.40 -11.03 15.31
C ILE A 54 -3.46 -10.27 16.09
N ASP A 55 -4.70 -10.36 15.61
CA ASP A 55 -5.86 -9.79 16.27
C ASP A 55 -6.48 -10.81 17.23
N ILE A 56 -6.67 -10.42 18.47
CA ILE A 56 -7.32 -11.22 19.54
C ILE A 56 -8.54 -10.47 20.03
N ALA A 57 -9.66 -11.16 20.16
CA ALA A 57 -10.87 -10.66 20.80
C ALA A 57 -11.06 -11.33 22.16
N THR A 58 -11.55 -10.57 23.16
CA THR A 58 -11.80 -11.06 24.51
C THR A 58 -12.94 -10.28 25.17
N PRO A 59 -13.76 -10.90 26.05
CA PRO A 59 -14.73 -10.17 26.85
C PRO A 59 -14.10 -9.33 27.98
N ALA A 60 -12.81 -9.53 28.31
CA ALA A 60 -12.14 -8.78 29.36
C ALA A 60 -11.96 -7.30 28.97
N PRO A 61 -12.26 -6.35 29.86
CA PRO A 61 -12.04 -4.94 29.60
C PRO A 61 -10.54 -4.61 29.45
N PRO A 62 -10.17 -3.53 28.72
CA PRO A 62 -8.79 -3.23 28.38
C PRO A 62 -7.85 -3.12 29.59
N GLN A 63 -8.31 -2.52 30.68
CA GLN A 63 -7.56 -2.37 31.92
C GLN A 63 -7.18 -3.74 32.50
N ARG A 64 -8.14 -4.70 32.46
CA ARG A 64 -7.91 -6.04 32.94
C ARG A 64 -6.92 -6.80 32.06
N VAL A 65 -7.01 -6.62 30.74
CA VAL A 65 -6.04 -7.20 29.78
C VAL A 65 -4.63 -6.69 30.06
N MET A 66 -4.47 -5.36 30.25
CA MET A 66 -3.17 -4.77 30.59
C MET A 66 -2.57 -5.35 31.88
N GLU A 67 -3.36 -5.38 32.97
CA GLU A 67 -2.92 -5.95 34.23
C GLU A 67 -2.42 -7.40 34.12
N LEU A 68 -3.13 -8.23 33.35
CA LEU A 68 -2.81 -9.65 33.19
C LEU A 68 -1.50 -9.85 32.43
N LEU A 69 -1.30 -9.07 31.35
CA LEU A 69 -0.11 -9.12 30.53
C LEU A 69 1.13 -8.58 31.26
N GLU A 70 0.99 -7.42 31.95
CA GLU A 70 2.06 -6.82 32.74
C GLU A 70 2.54 -7.72 33.88
N LYS A 71 1.61 -8.43 34.57
CA LYS A 71 1.96 -9.43 35.58
C LYS A 71 2.82 -10.58 35.06
N ARG A 72 2.79 -10.84 33.76
CA ARG A 72 3.61 -11.84 33.07
C ARG A 72 4.86 -11.22 32.40
N GLY A 73 5.12 -9.94 32.64
CA GLY A 73 6.26 -9.23 32.06
C GLY A 73 6.13 -8.93 30.57
N ILE A 74 4.92 -9.02 30.01
CA ILE A 74 4.65 -8.69 28.63
C ILE A 74 4.40 -7.19 28.50
N LYS A 75 5.15 -6.53 27.60
CA LYS A 75 4.97 -5.09 27.36
C LYS A 75 3.64 -4.81 26.69
N VAL A 76 2.89 -3.86 27.23
CA VAL A 76 1.56 -3.43 26.69
C VAL A 76 1.57 -1.94 26.37
N VAL A 77 0.97 -1.58 25.26
CA VAL A 77 0.78 -0.18 24.82
C VAL A 77 -0.72 0.08 24.64
N PRO A 78 -1.26 1.14 25.25
CA PRO A 78 -2.68 1.49 25.14
C PRO A 78 -2.96 2.21 23.80
N THR A 79 -2.99 1.49 22.71
CA THR A 79 -3.09 2.04 21.35
C THR A 79 -4.50 2.56 21.02
N GLY A 80 -5.54 2.10 21.73
CA GLY A 80 -6.92 2.47 21.43
C GLY A 80 -7.89 2.23 22.59
N LEU A 81 -7.58 2.66 23.81
CA LEU A 81 -8.40 2.42 25.00
C LEU A 81 -9.87 2.87 24.85
N ALA A 82 -10.10 3.99 24.18
CA ALA A 82 -11.46 4.49 23.91
C ALA A 82 -12.28 3.53 23.03
N HIS A 83 -11.60 2.65 22.30
CA HIS A 83 -12.20 1.64 21.43
C HIS A 83 -12.03 0.21 21.96
N GLY A 84 -11.49 0.07 23.17
CA GLY A 84 -11.30 -1.23 23.79
C GLY A 84 -10.06 -2.00 23.30
N THR A 85 -9.09 -1.35 22.64
CA THR A 85 -7.92 -2.02 22.04
C THR A 85 -6.64 -1.67 22.80
N VAL A 86 -5.83 -2.69 23.08
CA VAL A 86 -4.47 -2.60 23.59
C VAL A 86 -3.54 -3.44 22.71
N THR A 87 -2.28 -3.03 22.57
CA THR A 87 -1.27 -3.79 21.83
C THR A 87 -0.27 -4.41 22.77
N ALA A 88 -0.21 -5.73 22.81
CA ALA A 88 0.85 -6.47 23.49
C ALA A 88 2.04 -6.68 22.55
N ILE A 89 3.27 -6.62 23.11
CA ILE A 89 4.51 -6.84 22.37
C ILE A 89 5.26 -7.96 23.07
N ALA A 90 5.42 -9.10 22.39
CA ALA A 90 6.06 -10.30 22.95
C ALA A 90 6.98 -10.96 21.92
N GLY A 91 7.95 -11.76 22.42
CA GLY A 91 8.86 -12.56 21.59
C GLY A 91 10.12 -11.83 21.14
N THR A 92 11.02 -12.63 20.50
CA THR A 92 12.25 -12.15 19.88
C THR A 92 12.40 -12.87 18.53
N PRO A 93 12.24 -12.18 17.39
CA PRO A 93 11.95 -10.75 17.25
C PRO A 93 10.59 -10.36 17.84
N PRO A 94 10.38 -9.07 18.17
CA PRO A 94 9.12 -8.61 18.75
C PRO A 94 7.94 -8.82 17.81
N ARG A 95 6.84 -9.40 18.32
CA ARG A 95 5.58 -9.59 17.63
C ARG A 95 4.49 -8.75 18.29
N HIS A 96 3.60 -8.17 17.48
CA HIS A 96 2.51 -7.33 17.95
C HIS A 96 1.21 -8.12 17.97
N PHE A 97 0.46 -7.97 19.06
CA PHE A 97 -0.85 -8.59 19.27
C PHE A 97 -1.85 -7.49 19.57
N GLU A 98 -2.80 -7.26 18.70
CA GLU A 98 -3.90 -6.34 18.94
C GLU A 98 -5.02 -7.05 19.70
N ILE A 99 -5.20 -6.71 20.98
CA ILE A 99 -6.20 -7.34 21.84
C ILE A 99 -7.33 -6.37 22.01
N THR A 100 -8.50 -6.73 21.47
CA THR A 100 -9.70 -5.89 21.50
C THR A 100 -10.78 -6.51 22.39
N THR A 101 -11.29 -5.73 23.32
CA THR A 101 -12.45 -6.11 24.13
C THR A 101 -13.70 -6.21 23.25
N LEU A 102 -14.47 -7.29 23.41
CA LEU A 102 -15.78 -7.43 22.76
C LEU A 102 -16.66 -6.23 23.09
N ARG A 103 -17.34 -5.70 22.08
CA ARG A 103 -18.15 -4.50 22.24
C ARG A 103 -19.35 -4.49 21.31
N ARG A 104 -20.32 -3.70 21.69
CA ARG A 104 -21.45 -3.30 20.85
C ARG A 104 -21.39 -1.79 20.65
N ASP A 105 -21.54 -1.37 19.39
CA ASP A 105 -21.61 0.05 19.07
C ASP A 105 -23.03 0.52 19.35
N VAL A 106 -23.20 1.49 20.25
CA VAL A 106 -24.51 2.02 20.68
C VAL A 106 -24.90 3.24 19.86
N GLU A 107 -23.92 4.07 19.52
CA GLU A 107 -24.09 5.25 18.68
C GLU A 107 -22.83 5.37 17.80
N THR A 108 -23.01 5.48 16.49
CA THR A 108 -21.91 5.62 15.55
C THR A 108 -21.96 6.99 14.87
N TYR A 109 -20.88 7.75 15.00
CA TYR A 109 -20.68 9.04 14.34
C TYR A 109 -19.36 8.97 13.53
N GLY A 110 -19.39 8.33 12.36
CA GLY A 110 -18.20 8.13 11.56
C GLY A 110 -17.10 7.33 12.29
N ARG A 111 -15.99 7.99 12.66
CA ARG A 111 -14.88 7.37 13.39
C ARG A 111 -15.12 7.17 14.89
N ARG A 112 -16.10 7.86 15.47
CA ARG A 112 -16.38 7.83 16.91
C ARG A 112 -17.64 7.02 17.15
N ALA A 113 -17.48 5.86 17.78
CA ALA A 113 -18.59 5.10 18.31
C ALA A 113 -18.58 5.22 19.84
N ARG A 114 -19.75 5.47 20.43
CA ARG A 114 -19.94 5.20 21.84
C ARG A 114 -20.06 3.70 21.99
N VAL A 115 -19.02 3.08 22.52
CA VAL A 115 -18.95 1.63 22.68
C VAL A 115 -19.40 1.23 24.08
N VAL A 116 -20.13 0.13 24.17
CA VAL A 116 -20.41 -0.57 25.42
C VAL A 116 -19.71 -1.93 25.32
N PHE A 117 -18.84 -2.21 26.29
CA PHE A 117 -18.21 -3.50 26.36
C PHE A 117 -19.27 -4.56 26.67
N ASP A 118 -19.24 -5.64 25.91
CA ASP A 118 -20.19 -6.74 25.97
C ASP A 118 -19.43 -8.07 26.01
N ALA A 119 -20.07 -9.12 26.47
CA ALA A 119 -19.49 -10.47 26.41
C ALA A 119 -20.05 -11.29 25.26
N ASP A 120 -20.88 -10.69 24.39
CA ASP A 120 -21.55 -11.38 23.28
C ASP A 120 -20.69 -11.37 22.02
N TRP A 121 -20.21 -12.54 21.65
CA TRP A 121 -19.41 -12.79 20.42
C TRP A 121 -20.20 -12.53 19.14
N ALA A 122 -21.51 -12.82 19.14
CA ALA A 122 -22.35 -12.55 17.98
C ALA A 122 -22.55 -11.06 17.76
N ALA A 123 -22.71 -10.30 18.85
CA ALA A 123 -22.78 -8.84 18.77
C ALA A 123 -21.47 -8.20 18.26
N ASP A 124 -20.31 -8.72 18.69
CA ASP A 124 -19.01 -8.26 18.16
C ASP A 124 -18.84 -8.60 16.67
N ALA A 125 -19.26 -9.79 16.24
CA ALA A 125 -19.26 -10.15 14.83
C ALA A 125 -20.16 -9.23 14.01
N ALA A 126 -21.36 -8.94 14.52
CA ALA A 126 -22.38 -8.15 13.83
C ALA A 126 -21.96 -6.69 13.57
N ARG A 127 -21.04 -6.11 14.35
CA ARG A 127 -20.54 -4.75 14.13
C ARG A 127 -19.37 -4.66 13.14
N ARG A 128 -18.76 -5.78 12.75
CA ARG A 128 -17.62 -5.79 11.81
C ARG A 128 -18.07 -5.40 10.40
N ASP A 129 -17.10 -5.04 9.56
CA ASP A 129 -17.38 -4.58 8.21
C ASP A 129 -17.84 -5.73 7.29
N PHE A 130 -17.02 -6.77 7.15
CA PHE A 130 -17.26 -7.87 6.23
C PHE A 130 -17.33 -9.21 6.94
N THR A 131 -18.17 -10.12 6.44
CA THR A 131 -18.37 -11.47 6.98
C THR A 131 -17.06 -12.24 7.12
N ILE A 132 -16.17 -12.13 6.12
CA ILE A 132 -14.85 -12.78 6.10
C ILE A 132 -13.87 -12.28 7.17
N ASN A 133 -14.16 -11.16 7.82
CA ASN A 133 -13.40 -10.58 8.94
C ASN A 133 -14.06 -10.84 10.30
N ALA A 134 -15.19 -11.53 10.33
CA ALA A 134 -15.97 -11.80 11.54
C ALA A 134 -15.93 -13.28 11.96
N ILE A 135 -14.95 -14.02 11.49
CA ILE A 135 -14.67 -15.41 11.88
C ILE A 135 -13.75 -15.37 13.09
N PHE A 136 -14.07 -16.14 14.13
CA PHE A 136 -13.23 -16.31 15.31
C PHE A 136 -12.62 -17.71 15.31
N LEU A 137 -11.44 -17.82 15.92
CA LEU A 137 -10.68 -19.05 16.00
C LEU A 137 -10.15 -19.22 17.43
N ASP A 138 -10.55 -20.30 18.08
CA ASP A 138 -10.00 -20.69 19.39
C ASP A 138 -8.54 -21.15 19.26
N PRO A 139 -7.74 -21.02 20.32
CA PRO A 139 -6.35 -21.52 20.32
C PRO A 139 -6.21 -23.00 19.99
N ASP A 140 -7.25 -23.81 20.24
CA ASP A 140 -7.28 -25.24 19.92
C ASP A 140 -7.65 -25.55 18.46
N GLY A 141 -7.93 -24.53 17.64
CA GLY A 141 -8.31 -24.67 16.23
C GLY A 141 -9.81 -24.69 15.97
N THR A 142 -10.66 -24.56 16.99
CA THR A 142 -12.13 -24.51 16.80
C THR A 142 -12.55 -23.17 16.18
N LEU A 143 -13.32 -23.25 15.08
CA LEU A 143 -13.83 -22.09 14.35
C LEU A 143 -15.25 -21.72 14.79
N HIS A 144 -15.49 -20.42 14.96
CA HIS A 144 -16.81 -19.86 15.23
C HIS A 144 -17.16 -18.83 14.15
N ASP A 145 -18.27 -19.07 13.46
CA ASP A 145 -18.71 -18.27 12.32
C ASP A 145 -20.17 -17.82 12.48
N PRO A 146 -20.44 -16.79 13.30
CA PRO A 146 -21.80 -16.36 13.58
C PRO A 146 -22.50 -15.65 12.40
N VAL A 147 -21.77 -15.24 11.35
CA VAL A 147 -22.31 -14.43 10.23
C VAL A 147 -22.15 -15.09 8.86
N GLY A 148 -21.62 -16.31 8.77
CA GLY A 148 -21.45 -17.04 7.51
C GLY A 148 -20.22 -16.64 6.71
N GLY A 149 -19.19 -16.11 7.36
CA GLY A 149 -17.95 -15.67 6.72
C GLY A 149 -17.13 -16.80 6.09
N LEU A 150 -17.18 -18.02 6.64
CA LEU A 150 -16.49 -19.18 6.06
C LEU A 150 -17.02 -19.56 4.68
N ALA A 151 -18.34 -19.52 4.51
CA ALA A 151 -18.96 -19.78 3.21
C ALA A 151 -18.60 -18.70 2.19
N ASP A 152 -18.63 -17.43 2.61
CA ASP A 152 -18.24 -16.29 1.78
C ASP A 152 -16.75 -16.35 1.39
N LEU A 153 -15.87 -16.71 2.33
CA LEU A 153 -14.44 -16.83 2.08
C LEU A 153 -14.14 -17.93 1.04
N ARG A 154 -14.79 -19.10 1.16
CA ARG A 154 -14.66 -20.19 0.18
C ARG A 154 -15.19 -19.82 -1.21
N ALA A 155 -16.24 -19.00 -1.25
CA ALA A 155 -16.84 -18.51 -2.49
C ALA A 155 -16.11 -17.27 -3.07
N CYS A 156 -15.02 -16.83 -2.47
CA CYS A 156 -14.33 -15.56 -2.83
C CYS A 156 -15.33 -14.39 -2.92
N ARG A 157 -16.24 -14.31 -1.97
CA ARG A 157 -17.29 -13.29 -1.91
C ARG A 157 -17.03 -12.32 -0.76
N VAL A 158 -16.96 -11.02 -1.09
CA VAL A 158 -16.87 -9.96 -0.08
C VAL A 158 -18.27 -9.43 0.18
N ARG A 159 -18.81 -9.72 1.35
CA ARG A 159 -20.16 -9.31 1.76
C ARG A 159 -20.11 -8.54 3.07
N PHE A 160 -20.88 -7.46 3.16
CA PHE A 160 -21.06 -6.74 4.43
C PHE A 160 -21.76 -7.63 5.47
N VAL A 161 -21.43 -7.41 6.72
CA VAL A 161 -22.18 -8.01 7.83
C VAL A 161 -23.50 -7.26 7.96
N GLY A 162 -24.64 -7.94 7.82
CA GLY A 162 -25.96 -7.31 7.86
C GLY A 162 -26.29 -6.48 6.62
N ASP A 163 -26.99 -5.37 6.79
CA ASP A 163 -27.41 -4.50 5.69
C ASP A 163 -26.26 -3.57 5.24
N PRO A 164 -25.87 -3.60 3.95
CA PRO A 164 -24.76 -2.80 3.43
C PRO A 164 -24.95 -1.28 3.60
N ALA A 165 -26.16 -0.77 3.39
CA ALA A 165 -26.43 0.67 3.50
C ALA A 165 -26.24 1.16 4.96
N THR A 166 -26.72 0.38 5.92
CA THR A 166 -26.51 0.64 7.35
C THR A 166 -25.01 0.65 7.67
N ARG A 167 -24.26 -0.34 7.20
CA ARG A 167 -22.80 -0.41 7.43
C ARG A 167 -22.03 0.76 6.84
N ILE A 168 -22.40 1.20 5.64
CA ILE A 168 -21.79 2.38 5.00
C ILE A 168 -22.16 3.67 5.74
N ALA A 169 -23.41 3.80 6.21
CA ALA A 169 -23.85 4.98 6.96
C ALA A 169 -23.06 5.17 8.27
N GLU A 170 -22.65 4.09 8.93
CA GLU A 170 -21.80 4.14 10.12
C GLU A 170 -20.38 4.66 9.83
N ASP A 171 -19.77 4.26 8.71
CA ASP A 171 -18.49 4.75 8.24
C ASP A 171 -18.42 4.64 6.71
N VAL A 172 -18.49 5.78 6.05
CA VAL A 172 -18.47 5.90 4.57
C VAL A 172 -17.18 5.31 3.97
N LEU A 173 -16.06 5.25 4.73
CA LEU A 173 -14.84 4.61 4.26
C LEU A 173 -15.05 3.14 3.88
N ARG A 174 -16.06 2.49 4.41
CA ARG A 174 -16.39 1.10 4.08
C ARG A 174 -16.69 0.90 2.61
N ILE A 175 -17.07 1.94 1.85
CA ILE A 175 -17.18 1.90 0.39
C ILE A 175 -15.80 1.57 -0.21
N LEU A 176 -14.77 2.33 0.12
CA LEU A 176 -13.42 2.10 -0.42
C LEU A 176 -12.82 0.79 0.08
N ARG A 177 -13.08 0.46 1.35
CA ARG A 177 -12.69 -0.83 1.92
C ARG A 177 -13.30 -2.00 1.15
N TYR A 178 -14.57 -1.91 0.75
CA TYR A 178 -15.24 -2.96 -0.02
C TYR A 178 -14.48 -3.28 -1.31
N TYR A 179 -14.15 -2.29 -2.14
CA TYR A 179 -13.42 -2.54 -3.38
C TYR A 179 -11.98 -2.99 -3.14
N ARG A 180 -11.33 -2.50 -2.08
CA ARG A 180 -10.01 -3.02 -1.69
C ARG A 180 -10.08 -4.51 -1.27
N PHE A 181 -11.12 -4.89 -0.56
CA PHE A 181 -11.32 -6.30 -0.19
C PHE A 181 -11.69 -7.14 -1.41
N GLU A 182 -12.51 -6.63 -2.33
CA GLU A 182 -12.77 -7.29 -3.63
C GLU A 182 -11.48 -7.52 -4.42
N ALA A 183 -10.58 -6.55 -4.50
CA ALA A 183 -9.29 -6.70 -5.17
C ALA A 183 -8.39 -7.78 -4.56
N ARG A 184 -8.53 -8.04 -3.26
CA ARG A 184 -7.67 -8.99 -2.53
C ARG A 184 -8.28 -10.36 -2.31
N PHE A 185 -9.58 -10.44 -2.16
CA PHE A 185 -10.30 -11.64 -1.70
C PHE A 185 -11.53 -11.99 -2.54
N GLY A 186 -11.97 -11.08 -3.40
CA GLY A 186 -13.15 -11.24 -4.21
C GLY A 186 -12.92 -12.08 -5.47
N SER A 187 -14.04 -12.50 -6.09
CA SER A 187 -14.03 -13.20 -7.38
C SER A 187 -13.94 -12.25 -8.59
N GLY A 188 -13.96 -10.93 -8.36
CA GLY A 188 -14.04 -9.91 -9.42
C GLY A 188 -15.47 -9.66 -9.94
N LEU A 189 -16.49 -10.34 -9.38
CA LEU A 189 -17.90 -10.13 -9.75
C LEU A 189 -18.62 -9.14 -8.83
N GLY A 190 -18.15 -9.05 -7.58
CA GLY A 190 -18.76 -8.25 -6.53
C GLY A 190 -20.08 -8.80 -6.00
N ASP A 191 -20.46 -8.41 -4.78
CA ASP A 191 -21.75 -8.72 -4.18
C ASP A 191 -22.80 -7.69 -4.63
N PRO A 192 -23.91 -8.09 -5.33
CA PRO A 192 -24.83 -7.11 -5.90
C PRO A 192 -25.47 -6.14 -4.88
N PRO A 193 -25.91 -6.59 -3.66
CA PRO A 193 -26.40 -5.68 -2.62
C PRO A 193 -25.33 -4.69 -2.14
N ALA A 194 -24.10 -5.14 -1.95
CA ALA A 194 -22.97 -4.29 -1.54
C ALA A 194 -22.67 -3.22 -2.60
N ARG A 195 -22.59 -3.60 -3.88
CA ARG A 195 -22.37 -2.67 -4.99
C ARG A 195 -23.49 -1.64 -5.13
N ALA A 196 -24.75 -2.08 -4.99
CA ALA A 196 -25.90 -1.16 -5.05
C ALA A 196 -25.83 -0.10 -3.94
N ALA A 197 -25.49 -0.51 -2.70
CA ALA A 197 -25.32 0.42 -1.58
C ALA A 197 -24.12 1.36 -1.79
N CYS A 198 -22.97 0.85 -2.25
CA CYS A 198 -21.79 1.66 -2.57
C CYS A 198 -22.11 2.74 -3.62
N ARG A 199 -22.81 2.36 -4.69
CA ARG A 199 -23.25 3.30 -5.75
C ARG A 199 -24.19 4.37 -5.20
N ALA A 200 -25.20 3.98 -4.41
CA ALA A 200 -26.19 4.90 -3.86
C ALA A 200 -25.56 5.93 -2.89
N MET A 201 -24.46 5.57 -2.22
CA MET A 201 -23.84 6.40 -1.19
C MET A 201 -22.48 6.98 -1.60
N ALA A 202 -22.05 6.82 -2.86
CA ALA A 202 -20.77 7.32 -3.37
C ALA A 202 -20.61 8.84 -3.20
N ASN A 203 -21.70 9.60 -3.25
CA ASN A 203 -21.74 11.05 -3.04
C ASN A 203 -21.32 11.48 -1.62
N LEU A 204 -21.22 10.57 -0.66
CA LEU A 204 -20.76 10.85 0.70
C LEU A 204 -19.23 10.78 0.83
N LEU A 205 -18.52 10.20 -0.14
CA LEU A 205 -17.05 10.05 -0.11
C LEU A 205 -16.27 11.36 0.07
N PRO A 206 -16.70 12.51 -0.48
CA PRO A 206 -16.01 13.79 -0.26
C PRO A 206 -15.98 14.24 1.21
N ASN A 207 -16.79 13.66 2.09
CA ASN A 207 -16.78 13.95 3.52
C ASN A 207 -15.64 13.22 4.28
N LEU A 208 -14.93 12.31 3.62
CA LEU A 208 -13.79 11.61 4.21
C LEU A 208 -12.54 12.49 4.18
N SER A 209 -11.65 12.28 5.16
CA SER A 209 -10.33 12.89 5.09
C SER A 209 -9.51 12.30 3.93
N ALA A 210 -8.75 13.15 3.25
CA ALA A 210 -7.94 12.75 2.10
C ALA A 210 -6.95 11.63 2.44
N GLU A 211 -6.38 11.64 3.65
CA GLU A 211 -5.45 10.62 4.12
C GLU A 211 -6.10 9.24 4.22
N ARG A 212 -7.38 9.16 4.66
CA ARG A 212 -8.12 7.89 4.71
C ARG A 212 -8.40 7.36 3.30
N VAL A 213 -8.80 8.24 2.39
CA VAL A 213 -9.03 7.90 0.97
C VAL A 213 -7.73 7.39 0.34
N ALA A 214 -6.62 8.13 0.53
CA ALA A 214 -5.31 7.78 0.01
C ALA A 214 -4.82 6.42 0.52
N GLN A 215 -4.97 6.13 1.82
CA GLN A 215 -4.56 4.85 2.41
C GLN A 215 -5.32 3.67 1.80
N GLU A 216 -6.64 3.79 1.58
CA GLU A 216 -7.41 2.71 0.96
C GLU A 216 -7.08 2.56 -0.53
N LEU A 217 -6.88 3.67 -1.26
CA LEU A 217 -6.46 3.65 -2.67
C LEU A 217 -5.10 2.99 -2.85
N VAL A 218 -4.11 3.36 -2.03
CA VAL A 218 -2.76 2.75 -2.06
C VAL A 218 -2.83 1.25 -1.79
N LYS A 219 -3.58 0.83 -0.75
CA LYS A 219 -3.76 -0.59 -0.42
C LYS A 219 -4.53 -1.36 -1.49
N LEU A 220 -5.42 -0.68 -2.24
CA LEU A 220 -6.12 -1.28 -3.36
C LEU A 220 -5.16 -1.48 -4.54
N LEU A 221 -4.38 -0.45 -4.88
CA LEU A 221 -3.38 -0.53 -5.94
C LEU A 221 -2.25 -1.52 -5.64
N ASP A 222 -1.99 -1.83 -4.37
CA ASP A 222 -1.03 -2.85 -3.92
C ASP A 222 -1.53 -4.31 -4.07
N ALA A 223 -2.81 -4.52 -4.41
CA ALA A 223 -3.34 -5.85 -4.66
C ALA A 223 -2.66 -6.51 -5.88
N SER A 224 -2.62 -7.84 -5.93
CA SER A 224 -2.03 -8.58 -7.06
C SER A 224 -2.64 -8.17 -8.42
N ASP A 225 -3.96 -8.06 -8.48
CA ASP A 225 -4.69 -7.51 -9.62
C ASP A 225 -5.84 -6.61 -9.14
N PRO A 226 -5.65 -5.28 -9.11
CA PRO A 226 -6.70 -4.34 -8.71
C PRO A 226 -7.67 -3.98 -9.85
N VAL A 227 -7.42 -4.38 -11.11
CA VAL A 227 -8.18 -3.92 -12.28
C VAL A 227 -9.66 -4.33 -12.22
N PRO A 228 -10.03 -5.56 -11.84
CA PRO A 228 -11.46 -5.92 -11.72
C PRO A 228 -12.19 -5.03 -10.70
N ALA A 229 -11.58 -4.77 -9.55
CA ALA A 229 -12.17 -3.92 -8.51
C ALA A 229 -12.28 -2.44 -8.96
N LEU A 230 -11.25 -1.91 -9.63
CA LEU A 230 -11.27 -0.55 -10.20
C LEU A 230 -12.33 -0.41 -11.29
N ARG A 231 -12.55 -1.44 -12.10
CA ARG A 231 -13.63 -1.47 -13.10
C ARG A 231 -15.00 -1.42 -12.44
N MET A 232 -15.23 -2.21 -11.39
CA MET A 232 -16.44 -2.12 -10.58
C MET A 232 -16.62 -0.72 -9.97
N MET A 233 -15.55 -0.12 -9.42
CA MET A 233 -15.59 1.26 -8.90
C MET A 233 -15.98 2.28 -9.98
N GLN A 234 -15.54 2.09 -11.21
CA GLN A 234 -15.90 2.93 -12.34
C GLN A 234 -17.38 2.77 -12.72
N GLU A 235 -17.86 1.53 -12.83
CA GLU A 235 -19.28 1.21 -13.11
C GLU A 235 -20.22 1.74 -12.02
N ASP A 236 -19.78 1.72 -10.77
CA ASP A 236 -20.54 2.16 -9.60
C ASP A 236 -20.33 3.68 -9.29
N ALA A 237 -19.67 4.43 -10.20
CA ALA A 237 -19.38 5.85 -10.10
C ALA A 237 -18.57 6.26 -8.85
N VAL A 238 -17.94 5.31 -8.16
CA VAL A 238 -17.10 5.53 -6.97
C VAL A 238 -15.73 6.08 -7.37
N LEU A 239 -15.12 5.54 -8.44
CA LEU A 239 -13.79 5.93 -8.89
C LEU A 239 -13.73 7.40 -9.31
N SER A 240 -14.74 7.88 -10.03
CA SER A 240 -14.82 9.26 -10.50
C SER A 240 -14.94 10.28 -9.36
N VAL A 241 -15.46 9.88 -8.20
CA VAL A 241 -15.56 10.77 -7.03
C VAL A 241 -14.22 10.97 -6.34
N ILE A 242 -13.39 9.93 -6.27
CA ILE A 242 -12.10 10.00 -5.54
C ILE A 242 -10.93 10.33 -6.46
N LEU A 243 -10.99 9.91 -7.73
CA LEU A 243 -9.90 10.05 -8.71
C LEU A 243 -10.50 10.16 -10.13
N GLN A 244 -11.00 11.34 -10.47
CA GLN A 244 -11.62 11.61 -11.77
C GLN A 244 -10.64 11.47 -12.96
N GLU A 245 -9.34 11.52 -12.68
CA GLU A 245 -8.24 11.37 -13.64
C GLU A 245 -7.93 9.90 -13.97
N ALA A 246 -8.52 8.95 -13.27
CA ALA A 246 -8.35 7.51 -13.49
C ALA A 246 -9.07 7.05 -14.76
N ARG A 247 -8.38 7.08 -15.90
CA ARG A 247 -8.93 6.79 -17.23
C ARG A 247 -8.27 5.64 -17.97
N ARG A 248 -7.08 5.20 -17.49
CA ARG A 248 -6.23 4.26 -18.21
C ARG A 248 -6.14 2.90 -17.51
N LEU A 249 -7.32 2.25 -17.32
CA LEU A 249 -7.39 0.88 -16.81
C LEU A 249 -6.69 -0.13 -17.74
N ASP A 250 -6.70 0.10 -19.04
CA ASP A 250 -5.98 -0.67 -20.04
C ASP A 250 -4.46 -0.64 -19.79
N ARG A 251 -3.89 0.55 -19.62
CA ARG A 251 -2.48 0.73 -19.32
C ARG A 251 -2.09 0.12 -17.97
N LEU A 252 -2.93 0.27 -16.94
CA LEU A 252 -2.71 -0.38 -15.66
C LEU A 252 -2.71 -1.91 -15.79
N GLN A 253 -3.62 -2.48 -16.57
CA GLN A 253 -3.66 -3.93 -16.81
C GLN A 253 -2.38 -4.43 -17.49
N HIS A 254 -1.88 -3.69 -18.49
CA HIS A 254 -0.61 -4.02 -19.12
C HIS A 254 0.57 -3.87 -18.14
N MET A 255 0.56 -2.82 -17.29
CA MET A 255 1.59 -2.62 -16.25
C MET A 255 1.69 -3.83 -15.32
N ILE A 256 0.58 -4.32 -14.80
CA ILE A 256 0.53 -5.48 -13.90
C ILE A 256 1.12 -6.74 -14.55
N ALA A 257 0.93 -6.89 -15.85
CA ALA A 257 1.43 -8.05 -16.59
C ALA A 257 2.95 -8.03 -16.83
N ILE A 258 3.62 -6.89 -16.65
CA ILE A 258 5.04 -6.70 -16.98
C ILE A 258 5.90 -6.24 -15.80
N GLU A 259 5.31 -5.68 -14.75
CA GLU A 259 6.09 -5.23 -13.60
C GLU A 259 6.59 -6.41 -12.76
N PRO A 260 7.84 -6.35 -12.25
CA PRO A 260 8.42 -7.43 -11.44
C PRO A 260 7.78 -7.50 -10.04
N GLU A 261 7.40 -6.35 -9.48
CA GLU A 261 6.82 -6.21 -8.15
C GLU A 261 5.77 -5.10 -8.15
N PRO A 262 4.68 -5.27 -7.39
CA PRO A 262 3.67 -4.24 -7.22
C PRO A 262 4.27 -2.95 -6.65
N ASP A 263 3.98 -1.82 -7.30
CA ASP A 263 4.29 -0.49 -6.78
C ASP A 263 3.06 0.42 -6.92
N PRO A 264 2.39 0.77 -5.81
CA PRO A 264 1.15 1.54 -5.85
C PRO A 264 1.26 2.89 -6.55
N LEU A 265 2.41 3.56 -6.44
CA LEU A 265 2.59 4.89 -7.05
C LEU A 265 2.82 4.79 -8.56
N ARG A 266 3.61 3.82 -9.02
CA ARG A 266 3.77 3.51 -10.45
C ARG A 266 2.45 3.07 -11.06
N ARG A 267 1.67 2.24 -10.36
CA ARG A 267 0.34 1.83 -10.79
C ARG A 267 -0.64 3.00 -10.84
N LEU A 268 -0.56 3.95 -9.90
CA LEU A 268 -1.32 5.19 -9.95
C LEU A 268 -0.94 6.00 -11.19
N ALA A 269 0.34 6.17 -11.48
CA ALA A 269 0.82 6.84 -12.69
C ALA A 269 0.36 6.12 -13.96
N ALA A 270 0.29 4.78 -13.96
CA ALA A 270 -0.28 4.02 -15.08
C ALA A 270 -1.77 4.22 -15.25
N LEU A 271 -2.52 4.46 -14.17
CA LEU A 271 -3.97 4.62 -14.17
C LEU A 271 -4.43 6.01 -14.64
N ILE A 272 -3.63 7.06 -14.35
CA ILE A 272 -3.93 8.45 -14.69
C ILE A 272 -3.22 8.88 -15.98
N GLU A 273 -3.76 9.92 -16.66
CA GLU A 273 -3.12 10.53 -17.84
C GLU A 273 -3.16 12.04 -17.68
N VAL A 274 -2.08 12.57 -17.09
CA VAL A 274 -1.96 13.99 -16.70
C VAL A 274 -0.52 14.46 -16.85
N ASP A 275 -0.32 15.77 -16.96
CA ASP A 275 1.00 16.40 -16.89
C ASP A 275 1.54 16.51 -15.45
N GLY A 276 2.79 16.96 -15.30
CA GLY A 276 3.45 17.07 -13.99
C GLY A 276 2.66 17.94 -13.00
N PRO A 277 2.27 19.18 -13.33
CA PRO A 277 1.49 20.02 -12.43
C PRO A 277 0.18 19.40 -11.97
N ALA A 278 -0.54 18.72 -12.87
CA ALA A 278 -1.78 18.02 -12.51
C ALA A 278 -1.51 16.78 -11.63
N ALA A 279 -0.42 16.06 -11.87
CA ALA A 279 0.02 14.96 -11.01
C ALA A 279 0.36 15.45 -9.60
N GLY A 280 1.04 16.61 -9.49
CA GLY A 280 1.30 17.28 -8.22
C GLY A 280 0.02 17.65 -7.49
N ALA A 281 -0.97 18.22 -8.19
CA ALA A 281 -2.27 18.56 -7.60
C ALA A 281 -3.03 17.31 -7.09
N ILE A 282 -2.94 16.16 -7.79
CA ILE A 282 -3.49 14.89 -7.31
C ILE A 282 -2.79 14.46 -6.01
N ALA A 283 -1.44 14.52 -5.97
CA ALA A 283 -0.68 14.14 -4.79
C ALA A 283 -1.00 15.04 -3.58
N GLU A 284 -1.16 16.34 -3.78
CA GLU A 284 -1.58 17.28 -2.74
C GLU A 284 -3.01 17.00 -2.26
N ARG A 285 -3.95 16.77 -3.18
CA ARG A 285 -5.34 16.41 -2.86
C ARG A 285 -5.41 15.13 -2.03
N LEU A 286 -4.56 14.15 -2.31
CA LEU A 286 -4.46 12.89 -1.59
C LEU A 286 -3.55 12.96 -0.34
N ARG A 287 -2.98 14.13 -0.05
CA ARG A 287 -2.07 14.33 1.10
C ARG A 287 -0.89 13.37 1.11
N PHE A 288 -0.32 13.10 -0.05
CA PHE A 288 0.91 12.33 -0.16
C PHE A 288 2.12 13.09 0.39
N SER A 289 3.17 12.37 0.75
CA SER A 289 4.45 12.99 1.14
C SER A 289 5.07 13.74 -0.04
N ASN A 290 5.97 14.71 0.26
CA ASN A 290 6.70 15.41 -0.79
C ASN A 290 7.47 14.45 -1.72
N ALA A 291 8.09 13.41 -1.17
CA ALA A 291 8.79 12.40 -1.96
C ALA A 291 7.84 11.66 -2.94
N TRP A 292 6.63 11.34 -2.52
CA TRP A 292 5.63 10.72 -3.37
C TRP A 292 5.08 11.69 -4.42
N ARG A 293 4.87 12.94 -4.06
CA ARG A 293 4.47 13.99 -5.01
C ARG A 293 5.52 14.15 -6.11
N ASP A 294 6.79 14.36 -5.73
CA ASP A 294 7.88 14.59 -6.68
C ASP A 294 8.09 13.37 -7.60
N ARG A 295 7.93 12.15 -7.06
CA ARG A 295 7.96 10.93 -7.87
C ARG A 295 6.78 10.86 -8.84
N LEU A 296 5.54 11.15 -8.40
CA LEU A 296 4.36 11.11 -9.25
C LEU A 296 4.43 12.15 -10.39
N GLU A 297 4.86 13.39 -10.08
CA GLU A 297 5.14 14.44 -11.07
C GLU A 297 6.18 13.97 -12.09
N GLY A 298 7.22 13.28 -11.61
CA GLY A 298 8.28 12.73 -12.45
C GLY A 298 7.83 11.59 -13.37
N LEU A 299 6.70 10.95 -13.10
CA LEU A 299 6.11 9.88 -13.90
C LEU A 299 4.98 10.37 -14.83
N ALA A 300 4.61 11.66 -14.75
CA ALA A 300 3.58 12.26 -15.59
C ALA A 300 4.04 12.42 -17.05
N VAL A 301 3.08 12.54 -17.97
CA VAL A 301 3.35 12.78 -19.39
C VAL A 301 3.65 14.28 -19.65
N PRO A 302 4.46 14.64 -20.66
CA PRO A 302 5.22 13.74 -21.55
C PRO A 302 6.43 13.11 -20.85
N TRP A 303 6.68 11.85 -21.17
CA TRP A 303 7.81 11.13 -20.55
C TRP A 303 9.16 11.53 -21.16
N PRO A 304 10.17 11.86 -20.34
CA PRO A 304 11.48 12.31 -20.82
C PRO A 304 12.39 11.18 -21.29
N LEU A 305 11.93 9.94 -21.32
CA LEU A 305 12.67 8.77 -21.77
C LEU A 305 12.22 8.37 -23.18
N ASP A 306 13.14 8.29 -24.15
CA ASP A 306 12.90 7.63 -25.42
C ASP A 306 13.42 6.18 -25.37
N PRO A 307 12.54 5.18 -25.30
CA PRO A 307 12.95 3.78 -25.15
C PRO A 307 13.57 3.19 -26.41
N ARG A 308 13.46 3.86 -27.56
CA ARG A 308 14.00 3.42 -28.85
C ARG A 308 15.41 3.95 -29.12
N ALA A 309 15.86 4.90 -28.30
CA ALA A 309 17.20 5.47 -28.43
C ALA A 309 18.28 4.40 -28.16
N ASP A 310 19.49 4.67 -28.63
CA ASP A 310 20.65 3.78 -28.47
C ASP A 310 21.11 3.69 -26.99
N ASP A 311 21.98 2.74 -26.70
CA ASP A 311 22.45 2.47 -25.34
C ASP A 311 23.19 3.66 -24.70
N ARG A 312 23.84 4.52 -25.51
CA ARG A 312 24.49 5.74 -25.01
C ARG A 312 23.44 6.75 -24.52
N ALA A 313 22.36 6.92 -25.28
CA ALA A 313 21.25 7.76 -24.88
C ALA A 313 20.53 7.18 -23.65
N GLN A 314 20.41 5.85 -23.56
CA GLN A 314 19.83 5.18 -22.39
C GLN A 314 20.70 5.41 -21.13
N ARG A 315 22.03 5.27 -21.23
CA ARG A 315 22.93 5.57 -20.09
C ARG A 315 22.85 7.03 -19.66
N ARG A 316 22.74 7.98 -20.60
CA ARG A 316 22.52 9.39 -20.27
C ARG A 316 21.17 9.63 -19.58
N ALA A 317 20.12 9.00 -20.07
CA ALA A 317 18.80 9.08 -19.43
C ALA A 317 18.85 8.50 -18.01
N LEU A 318 19.48 7.35 -17.82
CA LEU A 318 19.66 6.71 -16.52
C LEU A 318 20.48 7.59 -15.56
N TYR A 319 21.56 8.20 -16.04
CA TYR A 319 22.39 9.13 -15.26
C TYR A 319 21.58 10.33 -14.75
N ARG A 320 20.76 10.92 -15.62
CA ARG A 320 19.98 12.12 -15.30
C ARG A 320 18.73 11.84 -14.45
N LEU A 321 18.06 10.71 -14.68
CA LEU A 321 16.80 10.35 -14.03
C LEU A 321 17.01 9.61 -12.72
N GLY A 322 18.15 8.91 -12.58
CA GLY A 322 18.34 7.91 -11.55
C GLY A 322 17.65 6.57 -11.85
N ALA A 323 18.13 5.50 -11.24
CA ALA A 323 17.71 4.14 -11.58
C ALA A 323 16.22 3.85 -11.31
N GLU A 324 15.67 4.39 -10.23
CA GLU A 324 14.27 4.18 -9.87
C GLU A 324 13.33 4.80 -10.91
N ARG A 325 13.47 6.10 -11.18
CA ARG A 325 12.62 6.82 -12.13
C ARG A 325 12.79 6.30 -13.56
N TYR A 326 14.03 5.95 -13.96
CA TYR A 326 14.29 5.35 -15.27
C TYR A 326 13.52 4.03 -15.44
N ARG A 327 13.57 3.12 -14.43
CA ARG A 327 12.82 1.86 -14.45
C ARG A 327 11.32 2.08 -14.54
N ASP A 328 10.79 3.00 -13.72
CA ASP A 328 9.36 3.33 -13.72
C ASP A 328 8.90 3.83 -15.09
N LEU A 329 9.67 4.73 -15.73
CA LEU A 329 9.36 5.25 -17.07
C LEU A 329 9.46 4.19 -18.16
N ALA A 330 10.45 3.30 -18.09
CA ALA A 330 10.56 2.19 -19.02
C ALA A 330 9.34 1.25 -18.94
N LEU A 331 8.89 0.94 -17.72
CA LEU A 331 7.70 0.13 -17.48
C LEU A 331 6.41 0.84 -17.96
N LEU A 332 6.26 2.15 -17.69
CA LEU A 332 5.10 2.93 -18.12
C LEU A 332 4.98 2.97 -19.66
N GLN A 333 6.10 3.15 -20.36
CA GLN A 333 6.12 3.15 -21.81
C GLN A 333 5.87 1.76 -22.41
N ALA A 334 6.36 0.70 -21.76
CA ALA A 334 6.04 -0.66 -22.17
C ALA A 334 4.56 -0.99 -21.93
N ALA A 335 3.97 -0.53 -20.83
CA ALA A 335 2.55 -0.66 -20.55
C ALA A 335 1.67 0.11 -21.54
N GLU A 336 2.17 1.20 -22.12
CA GLU A 336 1.52 1.95 -23.21
C GLU A 336 1.62 1.22 -24.57
N GLY A 337 2.39 0.15 -24.67
CA GLY A 337 2.62 -0.59 -25.92
C GLY A 337 3.68 0.04 -26.82
N SER A 338 4.45 1.01 -26.34
CA SER A 338 5.51 1.68 -27.13
C SER A 338 6.79 0.85 -27.26
N VAL A 339 6.93 -0.23 -26.49
CA VAL A 339 8.16 -1.02 -26.32
C VAL A 339 7.84 -2.51 -26.34
N SER A 340 8.64 -3.31 -27.03
CA SER A 340 8.53 -4.77 -26.98
C SER A 340 9.03 -5.31 -25.62
N ARG A 341 8.66 -6.55 -25.29
CA ARG A 341 9.13 -7.21 -24.05
C ARG A 341 10.64 -7.39 -24.03
N GLU A 342 11.24 -7.71 -25.18
CA GLU A 342 12.69 -7.87 -25.34
C GLU A 342 13.39 -6.54 -25.04
N ARG A 343 12.91 -5.45 -25.64
CA ARG A 343 13.48 -4.12 -25.41
C ARG A 343 13.29 -3.65 -23.98
N LEU A 344 12.17 -3.91 -23.36
CA LEU A 344 11.97 -3.65 -21.94
C LEU A 344 13.00 -4.39 -21.07
N ALA A 345 13.25 -5.67 -21.36
CA ALA A 345 14.26 -6.45 -20.64
C ALA A 345 15.66 -5.84 -20.77
N GLU A 346 16.05 -5.35 -21.95
CA GLU A 346 17.30 -4.64 -22.18
C GLU A 346 17.39 -3.35 -21.35
N LEU A 347 16.33 -2.52 -21.36
CA LEU A 347 16.28 -1.27 -20.58
C LEU A 347 16.41 -1.53 -19.09
N LEU A 348 15.71 -2.55 -18.58
CA LEU A 348 15.79 -2.94 -17.17
C LEU A 348 17.17 -3.53 -16.82
N ALA A 349 17.82 -4.23 -17.74
CA ALA A 349 19.19 -4.71 -17.56
C ALA A 349 20.18 -3.53 -17.48
N ILE A 350 20.06 -2.53 -18.36
CA ILE A 350 20.88 -1.31 -18.28
C ILE A 350 20.71 -0.65 -16.90
N ALA A 351 19.48 -0.50 -16.41
CA ALA A 351 19.20 0.11 -15.10
C ALA A 351 19.76 -0.69 -13.90
N ARG A 352 19.87 -2.00 -14.04
CA ARG A 352 20.40 -2.90 -13.01
C ARG A 352 21.92 -2.97 -13.00
N ASP A 353 22.51 -3.08 -14.20
CA ASP A 353 23.91 -3.51 -14.38
C ASP A 353 24.86 -2.32 -14.56
N TRP A 354 24.36 -1.18 -15.07
CA TRP A 354 25.20 0.00 -15.26
C TRP A 354 25.21 0.91 -14.05
N THR A 355 26.41 1.10 -13.49
CA THR A 355 26.61 2.05 -12.38
C THR A 355 27.00 3.42 -12.92
N PRO A 356 26.23 4.48 -12.66
CA PRO A 356 26.54 5.83 -13.10
C PRO A 356 27.90 6.28 -12.56
N PRO A 357 28.85 6.69 -13.44
CA PRO A 357 30.15 7.18 -12.98
C PRO A 357 30.05 8.57 -12.37
N VAL A 358 31.00 8.89 -11.50
CA VAL A 358 31.11 10.19 -10.88
C VAL A 358 31.81 11.16 -11.84
N PHE A 359 31.23 12.35 -12.04
CA PHE A 359 31.84 13.38 -12.87
C PHE A 359 33.23 13.76 -12.33
N PRO A 360 34.31 13.71 -13.16
CA PRO A 360 35.68 13.65 -12.65
C PRO A 360 36.29 15.02 -12.27
N ILE A 361 35.62 16.15 -12.57
CA ILE A 361 36.08 17.50 -12.19
C ILE A 361 35.02 18.25 -11.39
N ALA A 362 35.48 19.25 -10.65
CA ALA A 362 34.65 20.09 -9.80
C ALA A 362 35.01 21.60 -10.01
N GLY A 363 34.22 22.50 -9.45
CA GLY A 363 34.46 23.95 -9.54
C GLY A 363 35.84 24.40 -9.09
N ARG A 364 36.45 23.70 -8.10
CA ARG A 364 37.85 23.94 -7.66
C ARG A 364 38.88 23.71 -8.76
N ASP A 365 38.64 22.82 -9.66
CA ASP A 365 39.57 22.51 -10.79
C ASP A 365 39.54 23.65 -11.80
N ILE A 366 38.39 24.28 -12.00
CA ILE A 366 38.22 25.45 -12.86
C ILE A 366 38.89 26.70 -12.24
N THR A 367 38.69 26.90 -10.93
CA THR A 367 39.32 28.04 -10.23
C THR A 367 40.83 27.88 -10.15
N ALA A 368 41.39 26.65 -10.11
CA ALA A 368 42.84 26.41 -10.16
C ALA A 368 43.48 26.84 -11.53
N LEU A 369 42.67 27.01 -12.58
CA LEU A 369 43.10 27.53 -13.88
C LEU A 369 43.08 29.06 -13.93
N GLY A 370 42.90 29.75 -12.79
CA GLY A 370 42.91 31.21 -12.71
C GLY A 370 41.54 31.86 -13.01
N ILE A 371 40.47 31.09 -13.10
CA ILE A 371 39.10 31.60 -13.34
C ILE A 371 38.50 31.99 -11.98
N PRO A 372 38.10 33.27 -11.78
CA PRO A 372 37.53 33.72 -10.52
C PRO A 372 36.24 32.95 -10.17
N PRO A 373 35.97 32.67 -8.87
CA PRO A 373 34.70 32.12 -8.44
C PRO A 373 33.51 32.97 -8.89
N GLY A 374 32.46 32.31 -9.42
CA GLY A 374 31.28 33.00 -9.88
C GLY A 374 30.48 32.19 -10.93
N PRO A 375 29.43 32.79 -11.51
CA PRO A 375 28.54 32.09 -12.46
C PRO A 375 29.26 31.51 -13.70
N ARG A 376 30.41 32.05 -14.03
CA ARG A 376 31.27 31.56 -15.14
C ARG A 376 31.78 30.13 -14.87
N VAL A 377 32.16 29.84 -13.62
CA VAL A 377 32.60 28.49 -13.21
C VAL A 377 31.50 27.47 -13.44
N GLY A 378 30.24 27.80 -13.07
CA GLY A 378 29.09 26.96 -13.31
C GLY A 378 28.88 26.65 -14.78
N ARG A 379 28.83 27.69 -15.63
CA ARG A 379 28.66 27.49 -17.09
C ARG A 379 29.75 26.65 -17.74
N LEU A 380 31.01 26.81 -17.32
CA LEU A 380 32.09 25.98 -17.83
C LEU A 380 32.00 24.54 -17.35
N LEU A 381 31.61 24.33 -16.08
CA LEU A 381 31.37 23.00 -15.54
C LEU A 381 30.24 22.30 -16.32
N ASP A 382 29.13 22.97 -16.56
CA ASP A 382 27.99 22.45 -17.33
C ASP A 382 28.38 22.08 -18.75
N ALA A 383 29.22 22.92 -19.42
CA ALA A 383 29.70 22.62 -20.78
C ALA A 383 30.57 21.35 -20.82
N VAL A 384 31.51 21.22 -19.85
CA VAL A 384 32.36 20.00 -19.77
C VAL A 384 31.50 18.80 -19.39
N HIS A 385 30.55 18.93 -18.47
CA HIS A 385 29.64 17.87 -18.05
C HIS A 385 28.79 17.38 -19.21
N PHE A 386 28.20 18.28 -19.98
CA PHE A 386 27.46 17.93 -21.20
C PHE A 386 28.33 17.19 -22.23
N TRP A 387 29.57 17.66 -22.46
CA TRP A 387 30.52 16.98 -23.37
C TRP A 387 30.86 15.58 -22.84
N TRP A 388 31.12 15.43 -21.55
CA TRP A 388 31.43 14.16 -20.91
C TRP A 388 30.28 13.17 -21.00
N GLU A 389 29.05 13.60 -20.73
CA GLU A 389 27.84 12.77 -20.92
C GLU A 389 27.67 12.34 -22.39
N THR A 390 27.87 13.26 -23.34
CA THR A 390 27.74 12.95 -24.79
C THR A 390 28.85 12.06 -25.29
N GLY A 391 30.00 12.06 -24.62
CA GLY A 391 31.13 11.16 -24.83
C GLY A 391 31.00 9.80 -24.14
N ASP A 392 29.78 9.44 -23.67
CA ASP A 392 29.46 8.18 -22.98
C ASP A 392 30.24 7.98 -21.67
N PHE A 393 30.56 9.08 -20.98
CA PHE A 393 31.21 9.06 -19.66
C PHE A 393 32.63 8.48 -19.63
N ILE A 394 33.28 8.33 -20.79
CA ILE A 394 34.58 7.65 -20.92
C ILE A 394 35.74 8.55 -20.51
N ALA A 395 35.60 9.87 -20.72
CA ALA A 395 36.68 10.81 -20.49
C ALA A 395 37.06 10.87 -18.99
N ASP A 396 38.34 10.72 -18.72
CA ASP A 396 38.91 10.88 -17.39
C ASP A 396 39.08 12.37 -17.01
N ARG A 397 39.62 12.60 -15.81
CA ARG A 397 39.88 13.96 -15.31
C ARG A 397 40.83 14.76 -16.24
N ALA A 398 41.85 14.11 -16.78
CA ALA A 398 42.83 14.79 -17.64
C ALA A 398 42.19 15.23 -18.97
N ALA A 399 41.39 14.36 -19.58
CA ALA A 399 40.62 14.66 -20.78
C ALA A 399 39.58 15.78 -20.56
N CYS A 400 38.89 15.77 -19.41
CA CYS A 400 37.94 16.84 -19.05
C CYS A 400 38.63 18.21 -18.89
N LEU A 401 39.82 18.25 -18.28
CA LEU A 401 40.60 19.49 -18.13
C LEU A 401 41.17 19.98 -19.47
N ALA A 402 41.61 19.04 -20.33
CA ALA A 402 42.07 19.42 -21.67
C ALA A 402 40.93 19.99 -22.51
N TYR A 403 39.74 19.38 -22.47
CA TYR A 403 38.56 19.92 -23.15
C TYR A 403 38.19 21.31 -22.63
N LEU A 404 38.19 21.52 -21.29
CA LEU A 404 37.93 22.81 -20.64
C LEU A 404 38.87 23.91 -21.15
N GLN A 405 40.19 23.63 -21.31
CA GLN A 405 41.18 24.57 -21.81
C GLN A 405 40.96 24.94 -23.29
N GLY A 406 40.34 24.06 -24.07
CA GLY A 406 40.01 24.29 -25.49
C GLY A 406 38.69 25.03 -25.70
N LEU A 407 37.90 25.28 -24.66
CA LEU A 407 36.63 26.01 -24.79
C LEU A 407 36.90 27.48 -25.08
N PRO A 408 36.20 28.12 -26.03
CA PRO A 408 36.29 29.56 -26.23
C PRO A 408 35.83 30.28 -24.95
N PRO A 409 36.44 31.48 -24.65
CA PRO A 409 35.95 32.24 -23.52
C PRO A 409 34.46 32.55 -23.73
N PRO A 410 33.57 32.21 -22.79
CA PRO A 410 32.16 32.53 -22.94
C PRO A 410 31.96 34.03 -23.05
N PRO A 411 30.99 34.50 -23.84
CA PRO A 411 30.67 35.92 -23.94
C PRO A 411 30.34 36.46 -22.54
N TYR A 412 30.71 37.69 -22.29
CA TYR A 412 30.57 38.45 -21.02
C TYR A 412 29.11 38.50 -20.57
#